data_7570fca56f6d6044eef8089eae3cb702
#
_entry.id   7570fca56f6d6044eef8089eae3cb702
#
_cell.length_a   1.000
_cell.length_b   1.000
_cell.length_c   1.000
_cell.angle_alpha   90.00
_cell.angle_beta   90.00
_cell.angle_gamma   90.00
#
_symmetry.space_group_name_H-M   'P 1'
#
loop_
_entity.id
_entity.type
_entity.pdbx_description
1 polymer ?
#
loop_
_entity_poly.entity_id
_entity_poly.type
_entity_poly.pdbx_seq_one_letter_code
_entity_poly.pdbx_strand_id
1 'polypeptide(L)'
;MRELWRFACEGFLGAITRADEEHRAKLEAELFANIGGEHIAYRMLGSEIANSADRKRRKRLEQARCALVDRELNPILLDLRARLHAAVHELGSESAVDLYRRFGLPLDNLVAQCDSFLSETAELYERSLERLLKLRLGLRLDEVARYDTPRLLRANRWDAAFPGERMLSALKTTLAELGIDLRGQKNVEIDVASRPSKTPRAFCAPIEVPSRIVLVISPIGGPDDWRALFHEAGHTEHFAHTSAELPFEYRRRGDDAVTEGWAFLFEGMISTPAWLERLLGAEEASELGWEGAVQKLYFVRRYCAKLLYELELHAAADLGEMPARYVELQRLATLIEPCPNDYLRDVDEGFYCTSYLRAWAFESQIRSALVERFGPEWFKRLEAGELLRELWSQGQRLNADELLREVGGSELSLSALGDELAEALD
;
A
#
# COMPACT_ATOMS: atom_id res chain seq x y z
N MET A 1 -21.90 -0.26 -16.94
CA MET A 1 -23.01 0.48 -16.26
C MET A 1 -22.74 0.60 -14.74
N ARG A 2 -22.35 -0.48 -14.04
CA ARG A 2 -22.04 -0.46 -12.61
C ARG A 2 -20.89 0.51 -12.27
N GLU A 3 -19.79 0.48 -13.02
CA GLU A 3 -18.64 1.36 -12.82
C GLU A 3 -18.97 2.85 -13.01
N LEU A 4 -19.82 3.18 -13.98
CA LEU A 4 -20.26 4.57 -14.17
C LEU A 4 -21.18 5.03 -13.04
N TRP A 5 -22.03 4.14 -12.52
CA TRP A 5 -22.86 4.44 -11.35
C TRP A 5 -22.00 4.64 -10.09
N ARG A 6 -21.05 3.73 -9.82
CA ARG A 6 -20.05 3.89 -8.74
C ARG A 6 -19.32 5.23 -8.86
N PHE A 7 -18.81 5.55 -10.06
CA PHE A 7 -18.13 6.82 -10.32
C PHE A 7 -19.00 8.05 -10.01
N ALA A 8 -20.28 8.03 -10.40
CA ALA A 8 -21.19 9.13 -10.11
C ALA A 8 -21.47 9.29 -8.62
N CYS A 9 -21.67 8.18 -7.91
CA CYS A 9 -21.86 8.18 -6.45
C CYS A 9 -20.61 8.66 -5.71
N GLU A 10 -19.42 8.12 -6.03
CA GLU A 10 -18.15 8.56 -5.43
C GLU A 10 -17.85 10.04 -5.75
N GLY A 11 -18.18 10.50 -6.96
CA GLY A 11 -18.09 11.91 -7.33
C GLY A 11 -19.01 12.83 -6.52
N PHE A 12 -20.23 12.36 -6.22
CA PHE A 12 -21.16 13.06 -5.34
C PHE A 12 -20.64 13.14 -3.90
N LEU A 13 -20.19 12.01 -3.34
CA LEU A 13 -19.61 11.95 -1.99
C LEU A 13 -18.39 12.86 -1.90
N GLY A 14 -17.46 12.79 -2.85
CA GLY A 14 -16.28 13.64 -2.88
C GLY A 14 -16.61 15.14 -3.08
N ALA A 15 -17.70 15.49 -3.76
CA ALA A 15 -18.13 16.88 -3.88
C ALA A 15 -18.64 17.44 -2.54
N ILE A 16 -19.34 16.62 -1.75
CA ILE A 16 -19.85 16.99 -0.42
C ILE A 16 -18.72 17.15 0.58
N THR A 17 -17.73 16.27 0.57
CA THR A 17 -16.62 16.26 1.53
C THR A 17 -15.45 17.15 1.14
N ARG A 18 -15.42 17.69 -0.09
CA ARG A 18 -14.27 18.45 -0.64
C ARG A 18 -13.77 19.56 0.27
N ALA A 19 -14.66 20.37 0.83
CA ALA A 19 -14.25 21.52 1.66
C ALA A 19 -13.54 21.06 2.95
N ASP A 20 -13.97 19.96 3.54
CA ASP A 20 -13.37 19.40 4.76
C ASP A 20 -12.02 18.77 4.41
N GLU A 21 -11.91 18.08 3.27
CA GLU A 21 -10.65 17.50 2.77
C GLU A 21 -9.61 18.59 2.44
N GLU A 22 -10.02 19.67 1.78
CA GLU A 22 -9.14 20.81 1.50
C GLU A 22 -8.70 21.48 2.80
N HIS A 23 -9.60 21.65 3.78
CA HIS A 23 -9.28 22.19 5.11
C HIS A 23 -8.29 21.29 5.85
N ARG A 24 -8.54 19.97 5.89
CA ARG A 24 -7.64 18.97 6.48
C ARG A 24 -6.25 19.02 5.84
N ALA A 25 -6.19 19.00 4.52
CA ALA A 25 -4.93 19.02 3.78
C ALA A 25 -4.11 20.31 4.04
N LYS A 26 -4.79 21.46 4.12
CA LYS A 26 -4.16 22.74 4.48
C LYS A 26 -3.64 22.72 5.91
N LEU A 27 -4.46 22.27 6.85
CA LEU A 27 -4.09 22.17 8.25
C LEU A 27 -2.87 21.24 8.44
N GLU A 28 -2.88 20.05 7.86
CA GLU A 28 -1.72 19.13 7.89
C GLU A 28 -0.43 19.74 7.33
N ALA A 29 -0.54 20.70 6.38
CA ALA A 29 0.61 21.42 5.84
C ALA A 29 1.14 22.51 6.77
N GLU A 30 0.27 23.10 7.59
CA GLU A 30 0.56 24.22 8.48
C GLU A 30 0.91 23.79 9.92
N LEU A 31 0.56 22.56 10.30
CA LEU A 31 0.81 22.04 11.66
C LEU A 31 2.29 21.76 11.92
N PHE A 32 2.70 22.08 13.15
CA PHE A 32 4.05 21.82 13.65
C PHE A 32 4.02 21.27 15.08
N ALA A 33 5.01 20.44 15.40
CA ALA A 33 5.32 19.99 16.75
C ALA A 33 6.56 20.71 17.29
N ASN A 34 6.50 21.13 18.57
CA ASN A 34 7.66 21.67 19.27
C ASN A 34 8.24 20.57 20.18
N ILE A 35 9.43 20.09 19.88
CA ILE A 35 10.05 18.97 20.59
C ILE A 35 11.48 19.32 20.95
N GLY A 36 11.73 19.57 22.26
CA GLY A 36 13.08 19.89 22.73
C GLY A 36 13.67 21.17 22.15
N GLY A 37 12.83 22.13 21.75
CA GLY A 37 13.24 23.39 21.10
C GLY A 37 13.31 23.31 19.57
N GLU A 38 13.11 22.13 18.97
CA GLU A 38 12.98 21.97 17.52
C GLU A 38 11.53 22.17 17.08
N HIS A 39 11.36 22.87 15.95
CA HIS A 39 10.08 23.10 15.30
C HIS A 39 9.94 22.18 14.08
N ILE A 40 9.20 21.09 14.22
CA ILE A 40 9.10 20.01 13.23
C ILE A 40 7.72 20.02 12.58
N ALA A 41 7.67 20.12 11.24
CA ALA A 41 6.40 20.05 10.51
C ALA A 41 5.71 18.70 10.73
N TYR A 42 4.39 18.70 10.92
CA TYR A 42 3.59 17.49 11.15
C TYR A 42 3.84 16.41 10.09
N ARG A 43 3.90 16.80 8.82
CA ARG A 43 4.16 15.90 7.69
C ARG A 43 5.53 15.20 7.76
N MET A 44 6.48 15.77 8.49
CA MET A 44 7.84 15.22 8.66
C MET A 44 7.95 14.30 9.87
N LEU A 45 6.98 14.30 10.80
CA LEU A 45 7.08 13.52 12.03
C LEU A 45 7.25 12.03 11.78
N GLY A 46 6.54 11.47 10.79
CA GLY A 46 6.67 10.06 10.43
C GLY A 46 8.09 9.69 9.96
N SER A 47 8.67 10.47 9.07
CA SER A 47 10.05 10.25 8.59
C SER A 47 11.09 10.51 9.68
N GLU A 48 10.88 11.49 10.56
CA GLU A 48 11.73 11.73 11.72
C GLU A 48 11.73 10.53 12.69
N ILE A 49 10.57 9.93 12.94
CA ILE A 49 10.46 8.71 13.74
C ILE A 49 11.21 7.56 13.07
N ALA A 50 10.99 7.33 11.78
CA ALA A 50 11.61 6.24 11.02
C ALA A 50 13.15 6.34 11.00
N ASN A 51 13.68 7.56 10.87
CA ASN A 51 15.11 7.80 10.73
C ASN A 51 15.86 8.00 12.07
N SER A 52 15.14 8.26 13.18
CA SER A 52 15.79 8.49 14.48
C SER A 52 16.31 7.18 15.12
N ALA A 53 17.59 7.13 15.43
CA ALA A 53 18.19 6.03 16.22
C ALA A 53 17.82 6.13 17.70
N ASP A 54 17.60 7.34 18.25
CA ASP A 54 17.25 7.53 19.65
C ASP A 54 15.78 7.17 19.92
N ARG A 55 15.60 6.07 20.68
CA ARG A 55 14.26 5.58 21.05
C ARG A 55 13.47 6.59 21.89
N LYS A 56 14.15 7.37 22.75
CA LYS A 56 13.48 8.41 23.56
C LYS A 56 12.99 9.56 22.68
N ARG A 57 13.76 9.92 21.63
CA ARG A 57 13.34 10.90 20.65
C ARG A 57 12.14 10.38 19.87
N ARG A 58 12.16 9.12 19.38
CA ARG A 58 11.00 8.52 18.68
C ARG A 58 9.73 8.58 19.52
N LYS A 59 9.83 8.23 20.82
CA LYS A 59 8.71 8.32 21.76
C LYS A 59 8.13 9.74 21.85
N ARG A 60 8.99 10.77 21.98
CA ARG A 60 8.53 12.18 22.05
C ARG A 60 7.88 12.64 20.74
N LEU A 61 8.45 12.26 19.60
CA LEU A 61 7.90 12.56 18.28
C LEU A 61 6.49 11.95 18.11
N GLU A 62 6.34 10.68 18.49
CA GLU A 62 5.06 9.99 18.42
C GLU A 62 4.01 10.58 19.37
N GLN A 63 4.38 10.92 20.59
CA GLN A 63 3.47 11.58 21.53
C GLN A 63 2.98 12.93 20.99
N ALA A 64 3.88 13.72 20.41
CA ALA A 64 3.50 14.99 19.80
C ALA A 64 2.60 14.80 18.56
N ARG A 65 2.90 13.79 17.72
CA ARG A 65 2.07 13.42 16.58
C ARG A 65 0.65 13.03 17.01
N CYS A 66 0.54 12.13 18.00
CA CYS A 66 -0.75 11.67 18.51
C CYS A 66 -1.57 12.83 19.11
N ALA A 67 -0.93 13.75 19.83
CA ALA A 67 -1.61 14.91 20.39
C ALA A 67 -2.12 15.89 19.32
N LEU A 68 -1.38 16.06 18.21
CA LEU A 68 -1.82 16.87 17.07
C LEU A 68 -3.00 16.23 16.36
N VAL A 69 -2.98 14.91 16.15
CA VAL A 69 -4.10 14.17 15.56
C VAL A 69 -5.37 14.35 16.39
N ASP A 70 -5.27 14.16 17.70
CA ASP A 70 -6.41 14.28 18.62
C ASP A 70 -7.02 15.68 18.61
N ARG A 71 -6.17 16.68 18.78
CA ARG A 71 -6.64 18.06 18.99
C ARG A 71 -7.06 18.76 17.70
N GLU A 72 -6.33 18.51 16.60
CA GLU A 72 -6.48 19.32 15.39
C GLU A 72 -7.18 18.55 14.25
N LEU A 73 -6.91 17.25 14.09
CA LEU A 73 -7.42 16.49 12.94
C LEU A 73 -8.72 15.75 13.25
N ASN A 74 -8.82 15.11 14.40
CA ASN A 74 -10.02 14.32 14.74
C ASN A 74 -11.32 15.13 14.72
N PRO A 75 -11.39 16.41 15.17
CA PRO A 75 -12.61 17.19 15.01
C PRO A 75 -13.09 17.32 13.57
N ILE A 76 -12.16 17.56 12.62
CA ILE A 76 -12.49 17.66 11.19
C ILE A 76 -12.91 16.30 10.63
N LEU A 77 -12.21 15.23 11.03
CA LEU A 77 -12.53 13.87 10.58
C LEU A 77 -13.88 13.38 11.11
N LEU A 78 -14.30 13.80 12.30
CA LEU A 78 -15.66 13.54 12.83
C LEU A 78 -16.73 14.22 11.97
N ASP A 79 -16.56 15.51 11.68
CA ASP A 79 -17.50 16.26 10.83
C ASP A 79 -17.57 15.67 9.41
N LEU A 80 -16.42 15.33 8.82
CA LEU A 80 -16.32 14.68 7.52
C LEU A 80 -17.09 13.36 7.51
N ARG A 81 -16.92 12.53 8.55
CA ARG A 81 -17.62 11.26 8.70
C ARG A 81 -19.13 11.44 8.79
N ALA A 82 -19.60 12.39 9.58
CA ALA A 82 -21.03 12.68 9.72
C ALA A 82 -21.64 13.11 8.37
N ARG A 83 -20.95 13.96 7.61
CA ARG A 83 -21.40 14.39 6.26
C ARG A 83 -21.41 13.23 5.27
N LEU A 84 -20.38 12.37 5.30
CA LEU A 84 -20.31 11.19 4.44
C LEU A 84 -21.50 10.25 4.71
N HIS A 85 -21.80 9.97 5.97
CA HIS A 85 -22.93 9.09 6.32
C HIS A 85 -24.25 9.70 5.89
N ALA A 86 -24.47 11.01 6.09
CA ALA A 86 -25.67 11.70 5.60
C ALA A 86 -25.80 11.59 4.08
N ALA A 87 -24.73 11.83 3.34
CA ALA A 87 -24.71 11.75 1.88
C ALA A 87 -24.96 10.32 1.35
N VAL A 88 -24.49 9.29 2.07
CA VAL A 88 -24.80 7.89 1.74
C VAL A 88 -26.30 7.60 1.83
N HIS A 89 -26.97 8.14 2.84
CA HIS A 89 -28.43 8.03 2.98
C HIS A 89 -29.19 8.77 1.84
N GLU A 90 -28.68 9.91 1.37
CA GLU A 90 -29.23 10.62 0.20
C GLU A 90 -29.12 9.78 -1.08
N LEU A 91 -28.10 8.92 -1.19
CA LEU A 91 -27.94 7.96 -2.29
C LEU A 91 -28.86 6.72 -2.15
N GLY A 92 -29.71 6.67 -1.12
CA GLY A 92 -30.66 5.59 -0.89
C GLY A 92 -30.02 4.30 -0.37
N SER A 93 -28.89 4.40 0.33
CA SER A 93 -28.23 3.28 1.01
C SER A 93 -28.38 3.43 2.53
N GLU A 94 -28.53 2.30 3.23
CA GLU A 94 -28.70 2.27 4.68
C GLU A 94 -27.41 2.62 5.43
N SER A 95 -26.26 2.32 4.80
CA SER A 95 -24.92 2.59 5.34
C SER A 95 -23.89 2.66 4.21
N ALA A 96 -22.68 3.14 4.53
CA ALA A 96 -21.56 3.06 3.60
C ALA A 96 -21.24 1.61 3.22
N VAL A 97 -21.34 0.66 4.16
CA VAL A 97 -21.15 -0.77 3.91
C VAL A 97 -22.14 -1.28 2.86
N ASP A 98 -23.44 -0.94 2.99
CA ASP A 98 -24.46 -1.29 2.00
C ASP A 98 -24.15 -0.70 0.62
N LEU A 99 -23.79 0.58 0.56
CA LEU A 99 -23.44 1.25 -0.70
C LEU A 99 -22.30 0.54 -1.43
N TYR A 100 -21.23 0.20 -0.71
CA TYR A 100 -20.06 -0.44 -1.33
C TYR A 100 -20.29 -1.91 -1.67
N ARG A 101 -21.14 -2.64 -0.94
CA ARG A 101 -21.66 -3.95 -1.37
C ARG A 101 -22.42 -3.84 -2.70
N ARG A 102 -23.26 -2.82 -2.86
CA ARG A 102 -23.98 -2.54 -4.13
C ARG A 102 -23.04 -2.18 -5.27
N PHE A 103 -21.88 -1.57 -4.99
CA PHE A 103 -20.81 -1.39 -5.99
C PHE A 103 -20.12 -2.70 -6.36
N GLY A 104 -20.35 -3.76 -5.61
CA GLY A 104 -19.82 -5.11 -5.87
C GLY A 104 -18.52 -5.41 -5.15
N LEU A 105 -18.16 -4.65 -4.11
CA LEU A 105 -17.05 -5.04 -3.23
C LEU A 105 -17.40 -6.33 -2.48
N PRO A 106 -16.53 -7.36 -2.52
CA PRO A 106 -16.79 -8.66 -1.90
C PRO A 106 -16.50 -8.65 -0.39
N LEU A 107 -17.11 -7.70 0.36
CA LEU A 107 -16.76 -7.42 1.76
C LEU A 107 -16.91 -8.66 2.66
N ASP A 108 -18.00 -9.42 2.52
CA ASP A 108 -18.27 -10.56 3.40
C ASP A 108 -17.27 -11.70 3.16
N ASN A 109 -16.89 -11.96 1.91
CA ASN A 109 -15.85 -12.93 1.57
C ASN A 109 -14.49 -12.49 2.12
N LEU A 110 -14.13 -11.21 1.95
CA LEU A 110 -12.87 -10.66 2.46
C LEU A 110 -12.78 -10.72 3.98
N VAL A 111 -13.86 -10.45 4.71
CA VAL A 111 -13.90 -10.61 6.17
C VAL A 111 -13.53 -12.03 6.57
N ALA A 112 -14.18 -13.04 5.95
CA ALA A 112 -13.88 -14.44 6.24
C ALA A 112 -12.43 -14.81 5.92
N GLN A 113 -11.89 -14.32 4.80
CA GLN A 113 -10.47 -14.50 4.45
C GLN A 113 -9.52 -13.79 5.43
N CYS A 114 -9.87 -12.59 5.90
CA CYS A 114 -9.07 -11.87 6.89
C CYS A 114 -9.01 -12.61 8.23
N ASP A 115 -10.14 -13.12 8.72
CA ASP A 115 -10.20 -13.86 9.97
C ASP A 115 -9.36 -15.14 9.89
N SER A 116 -9.49 -15.91 8.79
CA SER A 116 -8.66 -17.10 8.55
C SER A 116 -7.17 -16.74 8.48
N PHE A 117 -6.80 -15.72 7.68
CA PHE A 117 -5.42 -15.28 7.54
C PHE A 117 -4.79 -14.84 8.86
N LEU A 118 -5.51 -14.05 9.67
CA LEU A 118 -5.04 -13.62 10.98
C LEU A 118 -4.80 -14.81 11.92
N SER A 119 -5.69 -15.80 11.90
CA SER A 119 -5.58 -17.01 12.73
C SER A 119 -4.44 -17.93 12.26
N GLU A 120 -4.39 -18.25 10.97
CA GLU A 120 -3.45 -19.20 10.38
C GLU A 120 -2.00 -18.69 10.43
N THR A 121 -1.78 -17.37 10.33
CA THR A 121 -0.45 -16.78 10.36
C THR A 121 -0.01 -16.27 11.74
N ALA A 122 -0.77 -16.52 12.81
CA ALA A 122 -0.51 -15.92 14.13
C ALA A 122 0.86 -16.31 14.70
N GLU A 123 1.15 -17.61 14.80
CA GLU A 123 2.41 -18.12 15.33
C GLU A 123 3.62 -17.78 14.45
N LEU A 124 3.44 -17.86 13.12
CA LEU A 124 4.45 -17.46 12.14
C LEU A 124 4.83 -16.00 12.33
N TYR A 125 3.82 -15.13 12.46
CA TYR A 125 4.03 -13.70 12.62
C TYR A 125 4.74 -13.37 13.94
N GLU A 126 4.27 -13.93 15.04
CA GLU A 126 4.86 -13.70 16.37
C GLU A 126 6.36 -14.04 16.38
N ARG A 127 6.73 -15.26 15.97
CA ARG A 127 8.15 -15.69 15.94
C ARG A 127 9.00 -14.87 14.98
N SER A 128 8.45 -14.48 13.82
CA SER A 128 9.19 -13.72 12.81
C SER A 128 9.40 -12.27 13.25
N LEU A 129 8.35 -11.64 13.82
CA LEU A 129 8.44 -10.29 14.37
C LEU A 129 9.42 -10.23 15.55
N GLU A 130 9.35 -11.18 16.47
CA GLU A 130 10.29 -11.23 17.62
C GLU A 130 11.73 -11.37 17.15
N ARG A 131 12.01 -12.25 16.17
CA ARG A 131 13.32 -12.38 15.55
C ARG A 131 13.79 -11.07 14.92
N LEU A 132 12.91 -10.41 14.14
CA LEU A 132 13.24 -9.13 13.48
C LEU A 132 13.52 -8.02 14.49
N LEU A 133 12.69 -7.88 15.54
CA LEU A 133 12.87 -6.91 16.62
C LEU A 133 14.22 -7.10 17.33
N LYS A 134 14.55 -8.34 17.69
CA LYS A 134 15.81 -8.66 18.34
C LYS A 134 17.01 -8.34 17.46
N LEU A 135 16.95 -8.71 16.17
CA LEU A 135 18.04 -8.50 15.21
C LEU A 135 18.26 -7.03 14.89
N ARG A 136 17.19 -6.22 14.79
CA ARG A 136 17.29 -4.84 14.26
C ARG A 136 17.23 -3.76 15.33
N LEU A 137 16.54 -4.00 16.42
CA LEU A 137 16.36 -3.00 17.49
C LEU A 137 16.87 -3.47 18.85
N GLY A 138 17.21 -4.75 19.00
CA GLY A 138 17.60 -5.34 20.29
C GLY A 138 16.44 -5.36 21.30
N LEU A 139 15.19 -5.38 20.83
CA LEU A 139 13.97 -5.38 21.64
C LEU A 139 13.32 -6.76 21.65
N ARG A 140 12.63 -7.05 22.75
CA ARG A 140 11.69 -8.17 22.83
C ARG A 140 10.31 -7.70 22.40
N LEU A 141 9.41 -8.64 22.10
CA LEU A 141 8.06 -8.33 21.65
C LEU A 141 7.24 -7.57 22.71
N ASP A 142 7.44 -7.86 24.01
CA ASP A 142 6.74 -7.16 25.10
C ASP A 142 7.30 -5.74 25.39
N GLU A 143 8.39 -5.36 24.74
CA GLU A 143 9.02 -4.04 24.86
C GLU A 143 8.72 -3.11 23.69
N VAL A 144 8.24 -3.68 22.55
CA VAL A 144 8.01 -2.89 21.34
C VAL A 144 6.85 -1.91 21.54
N ALA A 145 6.99 -0.72 20.96
CA ALA A 145 5.94 0.28 20.93
C ALA A 145 5.73 0.81 19.52
N ARG A 146 4.59 1.43 19.27
CA ARG A 146 4.21 1.98 17.96
C ARG A 146 5.33 2.80 17.30
N TYR A 147 6.05 3.62 18.08
CA TYR A 147 7.14 4.45 17.57
C TYR A 147 8.42 3.68 17.19
N ASP A 148 8.51 2.39 17.47
CA ASP A 148 9.61 1.54 17.03
C ASP A 148 9.36 0.95 15.64
N THR A 149 8.08 0.77 15.26
CA THR A 149 7.67 0.15 14.00
C THR A 149 8.17 0.89 12.75
N PRO A 150 8.06 2.23 12.62
CA PRO A 150 8.57 2.92 11.44
C PRO A 150 10.10 2.75 11.29
N ARG A 151 10.83 2.73 12.40
CA ARG A 151 12.27 2.49 12.40
C ARG A 151 12.63 1.06 11.99
N LEU A 152 11.87 0.08 12.48
CA LEU A 152 12.04 -1.33 12.14
C LEU A 152 11.83 -1.57 10.63
N LEU A 153 10.72 -1.08 10.10
CA LEU A 153 10.32 -1.31 8.71
C LEU A 153 11.13 -0.49 7.70
N ARG A 154 11.71 0.66 8.13
CA ARG A 154 12.58 1.50 7.28
C ARG A 154 13.83 0.75 6.79
N ALA A 155 14.27 -0.26 7.52
CA ALA A 155 15.40 -1.16 7.16
C ALA A 155 16.67 -0.41 6.71
N ASN A 156 16.99 0.72 7.33
CA ASN A 156 18.05 1.64 6.91
C ASN A 156 19.49 1.08 6.97
N ARG A 157 19.72 -0.09 7.53
CA ARG A 157 21.00 -0.78 7.39
C ARG A 157 21.34 -1.08 5.91
N TRP A 158 20.33 -1.14 5.06
CA TRP A 158 20.46 -1.45 3.65
C TRP A 158 20.63 -0.23 2.75
N ASP A 159 20.59 0.99 3.29
CA ASP A 159 20.63 2.23 2.49
C ASP A 159 21.83 2.29 1.54
N ALA A 160 23.01 1.81 1.99
CA ALA A 160 24.22 1.82 1.15
C ALA A 160 24.11 0.93 -0.10
N ALA A 161 23.29 -0.12 -0.08
CA ALA A 161 23.06 -1.00 -1.21
C ALA A 161 22.02 -0.43 -2.20
N PHE A 162 21.23 0.57 -1.76
CA PHE A 162 20.14 1.17 -2.53
C PHE A 162 20.35 2.67 -2.78
N PRO A 163 21.44 3.06 -3.47
CA PRO A 163 21.74 4.48 -3.72
C PRO A 163 20.75 5.10 -4.71
N GLY A 164 20.36 6.37 -4.45
CA GLY A 164 19.37 7.08 -5.27
C GLY A 164 19.75 7.22 -6.74
N GLU A 165 21.03 7.41 -7.05
CA GLU A 165 21.55 7.57 -8.41
C GLU A 165 21.42 6.29 -9.27
N ARG A 166 21.26 5.12 -8.65
CA ARG A 166 21.10 3.84 -9.36
C ARG A 166 19.64 3.44 -9.60
N MET A 167 18.68 4.08 -8.93
CA MET A 167 17.27 3.70 -8.96
C MET A 167 16.71 3.59 -10.38
N LEU A 168 16.83 4.67 -11.18
CA LEU A 168 16.29 4.69 -12.55
C LEU A 168 17.03 3.75 -13.49
N SER A 169 18.33 3.55 -13.30
CA SER A 169 19.08 2.62 -14.14
C SER A 169 18.67 1.16 -13.85
N ALA A 170 18.44 0.82 -12.59
CA ALA A 170 17.96 -0.49 -12.19
C ALA A 170 16.56 -0.79 -12.75
N LEU A 171 15.63 0.17 -12.64
CA LEU A 171 14.29 0.05 -13.25
C LEU A 171 14.39 -0.16 -14.78
N LYS A 172 15.17 0.70 -15.47
CA LYS A 172 15.36 0.57 -16.94
C LYS A 172 15.94 -0.77 -17.34
N THR A 173 16.88 -1.30 -16.58
CA THR A 173 17.47 -2.61 -16.85
C THR A 173 16.42 -3.71 -16.65
N THR A 174 15.67 -3.69 -15.56
CA THR A 174 14.62 -4.69 -15.29
C THR A 174 13.54 -4.68 -16.38
N LEU A 175 13.08 -3.50 -16.79
CA LEU A 175 12.10 -3.38 -17.88
C LEU A 175 12.67 -3.86 -19.23
N ALA A 176 13.93 -3.52 -19.55
CA ALA A 176 14.58 -3.97 -20.79
C ALA A 176 14.71 -5.50 -20.85
N GLU A 177 14.96 -6.16 -19.74
CA GLU A 177 15.01 -7.63 -19.65
C GLU A 177 13.63 -8.27 -19.87
N LEU A 178 12.55 -7.58 -19.54
CA LEU A 178 11.16 -7.93 -19.90
C LEU A 178 10.79 -7.50 -21.34
N GLY A 179 11.74 -6.98 -22.12
CA GLY A 179 11.48 -6.50 -23.48
C GLY A 179 10.71 -5.17 -23.54
N ILE A 180 10.76 -4.36 -22.48
CA ILE A 180 10.14 -3.06 -22.41
C ILE A 180 11.23 -1.99 -22.47
N ASP A 181 11.29 -1.24 -23.59
CA ASP A 181 12.21 -0.12 -23.72
C ASP A 181 11.56 1.18 -23.21
N LEU A 182 11.76 1.49 -21.94
CA LEU A 182 11.24 2.69 -21.31
C LEU A 182 11.65 4.00 -22.03
N ARG A 183 12.77 4.02 -22.74
CA ARG A 183 13.20 5.20 -23.54
C ARG A 183 12.40 5.33 -24.83
N GLY A 184 11.95 4.20 -25.37
CA GLY A 184 11.13 4.15 -26.59
C GLY A 184 9.64 4.43 -26.33
N GLN A 185 9.18 4.35 -25.09
CA GLN A 185 7.80 4.62 -24.70
C GLN A 185 7.52 6.13 -24.73
N LYS A 186 6.99 6.65 -25.86
CA LYS A 186 6.68 8.08 -26.05
C LYS A 186 5.51 8.57 -25.19
N ASN A 187 4.70 7.66 -24.69
CA ASN A 187 3.56 7.92 -23.83
C ASN A 187 3.91 7.93 -22.32
N VAL A 188 5.16 7.66 -21.95
CA VAL A 188 5.65 7.70 -20.57
C VAL A 188 6.64 8.86 -20.40
N GLU A 189 6.34 9.75 -19.47
CA GLU A 189 7.22 10.84 -19.04
C GLU A 189 7.76 10.56 -17.63
N ILE A 190 9.05 10.75 -17.41
CA ILE A 190 9.67 10.54 -16.08
C ILE A 190 10.11 11.88 -15.53
N ASP A 191 9.47 12.34 -14.46
CA ASP A 191 9.79 13.57 -13.76
C ASP A 191 10.69 13.31 -12.55
N VAL A 192 11.98 13.57 -12.70
CA VAL A 192 13.01 13.50 -11.64
C VAL A 192 13.49 14.88 -11.19
N ALA A 193 13.00 15.96 -11.81
CA ALA A 193 13.47 17.30 -11.53
C ALA A 193 13.19 17.69 -10.07
N SER A 194 14.21 18.17 -9.38
CA SER A 194 14.07 18.71 -8.02
C SER A 194 13.44 20.10 -8.08
N ARG A 195 12.42 20.35 -7.27
CA ARG A 195 11.79 21.66 -7.08
C ARG A 195 11.10 21.75 -5.70
N PRO A 196 11.03 22.95 -5.09
CA PRO A 196 10.50 23.12 -3.72
C PRO A 196 9.05 22.62 -3.53
N SER A 197 8.23 22.69 -4.58
CA SER A 197 6.83 22.27 -4.55
C SER A 197 6.61 20.77 -4.82
N LYS A 198 7.68 20.02 -5.16
CA LYS A 198 7.56 18.59 -5.46
C LYS A 198 7.35 17.78 -4.17
N THR A 199 6.37 16.91 -4.19
CA THR A 199 6.20 15.93 -3.09
C THR A 199 7.42 15.01 -3.03
N PRO A 200 7.89 14.63 -1.83
CA PRO A 200 8.96 13.64 -1.69
C PRO A 200 8.52 12.22 -2.06
N ARG A 201 7.21 11.96 -2.13
CA ARG A 201 6.69 10.64 -2.50
C ARG A 201 6.76 10.44 -4.01
N ALA A 202 7.12 9.23 -4.44
CA ALA A 202 6.89 8.79 -5.80
C ALA A 202 5.38 8.67 -6.07
N PHE A 203 4.95 8.90 -7.30
CA PHE A 203 3.59 8.60 -7.75
C PHE A 203 3.51 8.49 -9.27
N CYS A 204 2.59 7.66 -9.74
CA CYS A 204 2.18 7.60 -11.14
C CYS A 204 0.98 8.54 -11.35
N ALA A 205 1.05 9.39 -12.36
CA ALA A 205 -0.06 10.23 -12.79
C ALA A 205 -0.53 9.81 -14.20
N PRO A 206 -1.59 9.00 -14.30
CA PRO A 206 -2.18 8.64 -15.60
C PRO A 206 -3.04 9.79 -16.12
N ILE A 207 -2.41 10.78 -16.75
CA ILE A 207 -3.09 11.99 -17.23
C ILE A 207 -4.11 11.63 -18.30
N GLU A 208 -3.70 10.84 -19.29
CA GLU A 208 -4.54 10.28 -20.34
C GLU A 208 -4.09 8.87 -20.70
N VAL A 209 -4.89 7.87 -20.35
CA VAL A 209 -4.58 6.46 -20.55
C VAL A 209 -4.98 6.02 -21.96
N PRO A 210 -4.08 5.40 -22.73
CA PRO A 210 -2.67 5.15 -22.47
C PRO A 210 -1.70 6.23 -22.99
N SER A 211 -2.20 7.35 -23.52
CA SER A 211 -1.43 8.28 -24.36
C SER A 211 -0.46 9.17 -23.58
N ARG A 212 -0.72 9.40 -22.27
CA ARG A 212 0.16 10.24 -21.42
C ARG A 212 0.16 9.79 -19.97
N ILE A 213 1.22 9.14 -19.57
CA ILE A 213 1.48 8.66 -18.20
C ILE A 213 2.73 9.37 -17.67
N VAL A 214 2.67 9.89 -16.45
CA VAL A 214 3.82 10.58 -15.83
C VAL A 214 4.24 9.86 -14.57
N LEU A 215 5.47 9.33 -14.57
CA LEU A 215 6.10 8.74 -13.39
C LEU A 215 6.92 9.82 -12.67
N VAL A 216 6.52 10.18 -11.47
CA VAL A 216 7.16 11.21 -10.66
C VAL A 216 7.96 10.57 -9.54
N ILE A 217 9.24 10.92 -9.41
CA ILE A 217 10.13 10.42 -8.35
C ILE A 217 11.13 11.49 -7.91
N SER A 218 11.42 11.54 -6.62
CA SER A 218 12.52 12.27 -6.02
C SER A 218 13.53 11.26 -5.48
N PRO A 219 14.56 10.86 -6.27
CA PRO A 219 15.42 9.73 -5.92
C PRO A 219 16.39 10.11 -4.79
N ILE A 220 16.06 9.79 -3.56
CA ILE A 220 16.89 9.99 -2.37
C ILE A 220 17.73 8.73 -2.12
N GLY A 221 17.10 7.55 -2.23
CA GLY A 221 17.71 6.25 -2.00
C GLY A 221 17.18 5.55 -0.74
N GLY A 222 17.72 4.36 -0.51
CA GLY A 222 17.26 3.42 0.52
C GLY A 222 16.14 2.50 0.00
N PRO A 223 15.92 1.36 0.68
CA PRO A 223 14.95 0.35 0.23
C PRO A 223 13.54 0.91 0.00
N ASP A 224 13.08 1.85 0.83
CA ASP A 224 11.73 2.43 0.71
C ASP A 224 11.54 3.22 -0.57
N ASP A 225 12.53 4.05 -0.96
CA ASP A 225 12.46 4.80 -2.21
C ASP A 225 12.49 3.89 -3.44
N TRP A 226 13.30 2.82 -3.37
CA TRP A 226 13.35 1.83 -4.45
C TRP A 226 12.04 1.07 -4.57
N ARG A 227 11.43 0.63 -3.43
CA ARG A 227 10.09 0.02 -3.44
C ARG A 227 9.07 0.96 -4.03
N ALA A 228 9.06 2.24 -3.59
CA ALA A 228 8.14 3.24 -4.11
C ALA A 228 8.31 3.45 -5.62
N LEU A 229 9.55 3.55 -6.14
CA LEU A 229 9.77 3.67 -7.58
C LEU A 229 9.25 2.46 -8.36
N PHE A 230 9.51 1.24 -7.87
CA PHE A 230 9.07 0.03 -8.55
C PHE A 230 7.54 -0.12 -8.46
N HIS A 231 6.92 0.21 -7.33
CA HIS A 231 5.46 0.27 -7.19
C HIS A 231 4.84 1.19 -8.24
N GLU A 232 5.31 2.42 -8.31
CA GLU A 232 4.79 3.40 -9.27
C GLU A 232 5.11 3.05 -10.73
N ALA A 233 6.21 2.31 -10.96
CA ALA A 233 6.50 1.75 -12.27
C ALA A 233 5.50 0.67 -12.69
N GLY A 234 5.03 -0.17 -11.77
CA GLY A 234 3.96 -1.14 -12.03
C GLY A 234 2.67 -0.48 -12.49
N HIS A 235 2.24 0.59 -11.82
CA HIS A 235 1.13 1.43 -12.28
C HIS A 235 1.40 2.04 -13.66
N THR A 236 2.62 2.57 -13.85
CA THR A 236 3.03 3.24 -15.10
C THR A 236 2.94 2.29 -16.29
N GLU A 237 3.50 1.09 -16.18
CA GLU A 237 3.49 0.11 -17.26
C GLU A 237 2.09 -0.43 -17.52
N HIS A 238 1.29 -0.68 -16.49
CA HIS A 238 -0.11 -1.06 -16.65
C HIS A 238 -0.89 -0.02 -17.47
N PHE A 239 -0.84 1.25 -17.06
CA PHE A 239 -1.58 2.30 -17.77
C PHE A 239 -1.00 2.58 -19.16
N ALA A 240 0.33 2.53 -19.33
CA ALA A 240 0.98 2.80 -20.61
C ALA A 240 0.69 1.72 -21.67
N HIS A 241 0.41 0.49 -21.25
CA HIS A 241 0.10 -0.65 -22.13
C HIS A 241 -1.40 -0.96 -22.22
N THR A 242 -2.25 -0.24 -21.48
CA THR A 242 -3.71 -0.37 -21.61
C THR A 242 -4.15 -0.07 -23.04
N SER A 243 -5.03 -0.90 -23.62
CA SER A 243 -5.50 -0.70 -24.98
C SER A 243 -6.30 0.61 -25.12
N ALA A 244 -5.95 1.43 -26.11
CA ALA A 244 -6.67 2.64 -26.46
C ALA A 244 -8.11 2.38 -26.97
N GLU A 245 -8.36 1.15 -27.46
CA GLU A 245 -9.67 0.72 -27.99
C GLU A 245 -10.69 0.46 -26.87
N LEU A 246 -10.24 0.36 -25.61
CA LEU A 246 -11.14 0.15 -24.47
C LEU A 246 -11.99 1.41 -24.22
N PRO A 247 -13.27 1.25 -23.83
CA PRO A 247 -14.08 2.32 -23.29
C PRO A 247 -13.40 3.03 -22.12
N PHE A 248 -13.70 4.31 -21.91
CA PHE A 248 -13.09 5.15 -20.88
C PHE A 248 -13.13 4.52 -19.48
N GLU A 249 -14.28 3.93 -19.11
CA GLU A 249 -14.48 3.28 -17.82
C GLU A 249 -13.51 2.11 -17.57
N TYR A 250 -13.10 1.39 -18.62
CA TYR A 250 -12.15 0.28 -18.51
C TYR A 250 -10.69 0.70 -18.63
N ARG A 251 -10.43 1.93 -19.05
CA ARG A 251 -9.08 2.50 -19.02
C ARG A 251 -8.73 3.17 -17.70
N ARG A 252 -9.74 3.64 -16.96
CA ARG A 252 -9.53 4.51 -15.79
C ARG A 252 -10.33 4.12 -14.55
N ARG A 253 -11.33 3.27 -14.69
CA ARG A 253 -12.31 2.95 -13.66
C ARG A 253 -12.63 1.47 -13.71
N GLY A 254 -12.36 0.76 -12.68
CA GLY A 254 -12.63 -0.66 -12.60
C GLY A 254 -12.25 -1.16 -11.22
N ASP A 255 -11.64 -2.32 -11.19
CA ASP A 255 -11.17 -2.91 -9.94
C ASP A 255 -9.78 -2.36 -9.59
N ASP A 256 -9.69 -1.53 -8.55
CA ASP A 256 -8.42 -0.94 -8.11
C ASP A 256 -7.41 -2.00 -7.67
N ALA A 257 -7.87 -3.20 -7.26
CA ALA A 257 -6.98 -4.32 -6.93
C ALA A 257 -6.13 -4.77 -8.13
N VAL A 258 -6.58 -4.52 -9.36
CA VAL A 258 -5.81 -4.84 -10.58
C VAL A 258 -4.59 -3.94 -10.70
N THR A 259 -4.79 -2.62 -10.64
CA THR A 259 -3.67 -1.67 -10.79
C THR A 259 -2.71 -1.72 -9.59
N GLU A 260 -3.22 -1.87 -8.37
CA GLU A 260 -2.41 -2.07 -7.17
C GLU A 260 -1.65 -3.40 -7.20
N GLY A 261 -2.25 -4.46 -7.74
CA GLY A 261 -1.60 -5.75 -7.88
C GLY A 261 -0.42 -5.73 -8.84
N TRP A 262 -0.52 -5.01 -9.95
CA TRP A 262 0.61 -4.79 -10.85
C TRP A 262 1.70 -3.94 -10.20
N ALA A 263 1.32 -2.96 -9.40
CA ALA A 263 2.26 -2.16 -8.62
C ALA A 263 3.00 -3.02 -7.58
N PHE A 264 2.29 -3.86 -6.82
CA PHE A 264 2.90 -4.78 -5.86
C PHE A 264 3.76 -5.87 -6.52
N LEU A 265 3.44 -6.31 -7.74
CA LEU A 265 4.28 -7.26 -8.47
C LEU A 265 5.68 -6.68 -8.74
N PHE A 266 5.75 -5.41 -9.11
CA PHE A 266 7.03 -4.73 -9.32
C PHE A 266 7.72 -4.38 -7.99
N GLU A 267 6.99 -3.84 -7.03
CA GLU A 267 7.50 -3.58 -5.67
C GLU A 267 8.11 -4.85 -5.05
N GLY A 268 7.44 -5.99 -5.20
CA GLY A 268 7.88 -7.29 -4.67
C GLY A 268 9.26 -7.73 -5.16
N MET A 269 9.71 -7.27 -6.34
CA MET A 269 11.05 -7.55 -6.84
C MET A 269 12.13 -7.05 -5.87
N ILE A 270 11.91 -5.90 -5.21
CA ILE A 270 12.84 -5.29 -4.22
C ILE A 270 12.94 -6.12 -2.92
N SER A 271 12.19 -7.17 -2.82
CA SER A 271 12.24 -8.15 -1.72
C SER A 271 12.47 -9.58 -2.23
N THR A 272 12.64 -9.78 -3.53
CA THR A 272 12.89 -11.10 -4.12
C THR A 272 14.40 -11.40 -4.17
N PRO A 273 14.92 -12.45 -3.48
CA PRO A 273 16.34 -12.76 -3.44
C PRO A 273 16.99 -12.83 -4.81
N ALA A 274 16.38 -13.52 -5.78
CA ALA A 274 16.90 -13.65 -7.14
C ALA A 274 17.06 -12.30 -7.88
N TRP A 275 16.24 -11.31 -7.57
CA TRP A 275 16.39 -9.95 -8.10
C TRP A 275 17.45 -9.17 -7.31
N LEU A 276 17.47 -9.31 -5.98
CA LEU A 276 18.38 -8.61 -5.07
C LEU A 276 19.84 -8.98 -5.26
N GLU A 277 20.15 -10.17 -5.74
CA GLU A 277 21.53 -10.61 -6.07
C GLU A 277 22.24 -9.72 -7.10
N ARG A 278 21.52 -8.84 -7.80
CA ARG A 278 22.08 -7.77 -8.65
C ARG A 278 22.78 -6.66 -7.87
N LEU A 279 22.39 -6.49 -6.60
CA LEU A 279 22.84 -5.41 -5.73
C LEU A 279 23.64 -5.91 -4.52
N LEU A 280 23.36 -7.13 -4.08
CA LEU A 280 23.84 -7.75 -2.84
C LEU A 280 24.48 -9.11 -3.15
N GLY A 281 25.26 -9.64 -2.21
CA GLY A 281 25.62 -11.05 -2.20
C GLY A 281 24.40 -11.94 -1.90
N ALA A 282 24.48 -13.24 -2.24
CA ALA A 282 23.35 -14.17 -2.09
C ALA A 282 22.84 -14.27 -0.64
N GLU A 283 23.73 -14.25 0.36
CA GLU A 283 23.36 -14.29 1.79
C GLU A 283 22.60 -13.03 2.19
N GLU A 284 23.10 -11.86 1.80
CA GLU A 284 22.46 -10.56 2.09
C GLU A 284 21.13 -10.40 1.35
N ALA A 285 21.04 -10.89 0.11
CA ALA A 285 19.82 -10.92 -0.67
C ALA A 285 18.74 -11.78 0.02
N SER A 286 19.11 -12.95 0.54
CA SER A 286 18.22 -13.82 1.29
C SER A 286 17.79 -13.16 2.62
N GLU A 287 18.70 -12.50 3.33
CA GLU A 287 18.37 -11.80 4.57
C GLU A 287 17.36 -10.64 4.34
N LEU A 288 17.60 -9.82 3.31
CA LEU A 288 16.68 -8.73 2.97
C LEU A 288 15.34 -9.27 2.44
N GLY A 289 15.35 -10.35 1.68
CA GLY A 289 14.15 -11.05 1.24
C GLY A 289 13.30 -11.52 2.43
N TRP A 290 13.93 -12.14 3.41
CA TRP A 290 13.28 -12.56 4.65
C TRP A 290 12.68 -11.36 5.42
N GLU A 291 13.42 -10.25 5.56
CA GLU A 291 12.90 -9.01 6.17
C GLU A 291 11.69 -8.46 5.41
N GLY A 292 11.75 -8.50 4.08
CA GLY A 292 10.65 -8.10 3.21
C GLY A 292 9.40 -8.95 3.39
N ALA A 293 9.57 -10.28 3.57
CA ALA A 293 8.46 -11.18 3.87
C ALA A 293 7.82 -10.89 5.24
N VAL A 294 8.62 -10.62 6.29
CA VAL A 294 8.10 -10.17 7.60
C VAL A 294 7.33 -8.86 7.46
N GLN A 295 7.86 -7.92 6.70
CA GLN A 295 7.20 -6.64 6.45
C GLN A 295 5.87 -6.81 5.70
N LYS A 296 5.84 -7.64 4.66
CA LYS A 296 4.61 -7.96 3.90
C LYS A 296 3.57 -8.60 4.82
N LEU A 297 3.97 -9.59 5.64
CA LEU A 297 3.09 -10.23 6.62
C LEU A 297 2.51 -9.22 7.63
N TYR A 298 3.34 -8.31 8.15
CA TYR A 298 2.87 -7.21 9.02
C TYR A 298 1.80 -6.35 8.34
N PHE A 299 2.04 -5.92 7.11
CA PHE A 299 1.09 -5.06 6.40
C PHE A 299 -0.22 -5.77 6.08
N VAL A 300 -0.18 -7.01 5.59
CA VAL A 300 -1.40 -7.78 5.30
C VAL A 300 -2.24 -7.98 6.56
N ARG A 301 -1.62 -8.39 7.68
CA ARG A 301 -2.30 -8.54 8.98
C ARG A 301 -2.90 -7.21 9.46
N ARG A 302 -2.14 -6.11 9.34
CA ARG A 302 -2.61 -4.77 9.70
C ARG A 302 -3.82 -4.35 8.86
N TYR A 303 -3.82 -4.65 7.56
CA TYR A 303 -4.92 -4.31 6.66
C TYR A 303 -6.14 -5.22 6.83
N CYS A 304 -5.96 -6.48 7.23
CA CYS A 304 -7.07 -7.31 7.70
C CYS A 304 -7.79 -6.66 8.89
N ALA A 305 -7.04 -6.26 9.94
CA ALA A 305 -7.61 -5.56 11.08
C ALA A 305 -8.25 -4.21 10.69
N LYS A 306 -7.64 -3.50 9.72
CA LYS A 306 -8.16 -2.23 9.21
C LYS A 306 -9.52 -2.42 8.54
N LEU A 307 -9.69 -3.44 7.69
CA LEU A 307 -10.99 -3.75 7.08
C LEU A 307 -12.04 -4.09 8.14
N LEU A 308 -11.73 -4.96 9.10
CA LEU A 308 -12.64 -5.31 10.18
C LEU A 308 -13.06 -4.07 10.98
N TYR A 309 -12.11 -3.21 11.29
CA TYR A 309 -12.34 -1.94 11.98
C TYR A 309 -13.20 -0.96 11.16
N GLU A 310 -12.90 -0.75 9.88
CA GLU A 310 -13.65 0.17 9.02
C GLU A 310 -15.12 -0.25 8.86
N LEU A 311 -15.39 -1.55 8.77
CA LEU A 311 -16.76 -2.06 8.72
C LEU A 311 -17.52 -1.72 10.00
N GLU A 312 -16.92 -1.92 11.17
CA GLU A 312 -17.52 -1.56 12.46
C GLU A 312 -17.71 -0.05 12.59
N LEU A 313 -16.69 0.75 12.23
CA LEU A 313 -16.75 2.21 12.29
C LEU A 313 -17.88 2.78 11.41
N HIS A 314 -18.06 2.24 10.20
CA HIS A 314 -19.09 2.68 9.27
C HIS A 314 -20.51 2.19 9.63
N ALA A 315 -20.62 1.19 10.49
CA ALA A 315 -21.89 0.70 11.03
C ALA A 315 -22.23 1.30 12.39
N ALA A 316 -21.27 1.93 13.09
CA ALA A 316 -21.46 2.44 14.44
C ALA A 316 -22.37 3.68 14.45
N ALA A 317 -23.38 3.65 15.32
CA ALA A 317 -24.23 4.81 15.59
C ALA A 317 -23.58 5.81 16.57
N ASP A 318 -22.69 5.32 17.45
CA ASP A 318 -21.90 6.12 18.39
C ASP A 318 -20.41 5.76 18.23
N LEU A 319 -19.57 6.77 18.12
CA LEU A 319 -18.13 6.60 17.90
C LEU A 319 -17.32 6.61 19.21
N GLY A 320 -17.96 6.72 20.38
CA GLY A 320 -17.30 6.84 21.68
C GLY A 320 -16.39 5.66 22.03
N GLU A 321 -16.74 4.45 21.62
CA GLU A 321 -15.95 3.24 21.85
C GLU A 321 -14.97 2.91 20.73
N MET A 322 -15.05 3.59 19.58
CA MET A 322 -14.25 3.28 18.42
C MET A 322 -12.72 3.43 18.63
N PRO A 323 -12.22 4.39 19.43
CA PRO A 323 -10.78 4.44 19.73
C PRO A 323 -10.26 3.16 20.43
N ALA A 324 -11.05 2.62 21.39
CA ALA A 324 -10.68 1.38 22.08
C ALA A 324 -10.76 0.17 21.15
N ARG A 325 -11.78 0.11 20.30
CA ARG A 325 -11.97 -0.96 19.33
C ARG A 325 -10.86 -0.97 18.26
N TYR A 326 -10.45 0.21 17.78
CA TYR A 326 -9.30 0.36 16.90
C TYR A 326 -8.02 -0.23 17.51
N VAL A 327 -7.74 0.12 18.76
CA VAL A 327 -6.58 -0.40 19.48
C VAL A 327 -6.65 -1.92 19.61
N GLU A 328 -7.79 -2.46 19.98
CA GLU A 328 -7.99 -3.91 20.15
C GLU A 328 -7.69 -4.68 18.86
N LEU A 329 -8.35 -4.33 17.75
CA LEU A 329 -8.21 -5.02 16.47
C LEU A 329 -6.77 -4.91 15.92
N GLN A 330 -6.18 -3.71 15.95
CA GLN A 330 -4.81 -3.51 15.49
C GLN A 330 -3.79 -4.25 16.34
N ARG A 331 -3.98 -4.28 17.66
CA ARG A 331 -3.09 -5.01 18.58
C ARG A 331 -3.19 -6.52 18.38
N LEU A 332 -4.39 -7.07 18.18
CA LEU A 332 -4.58 -8.49 17.87
C LEU A 332 -3.86 -8.88 16.57
N ALA A 333 -3.95 -8.06 15.54
CA ALA A 333 -3.35 -8.36 14.25
C ALA A 333 -1.83 -8.17 14.24
N THR A 334 -1.32 -7.08 14.83
CA THR A 334 0.08 -6.65 14.68
C THR A 334 0.95 -6.92 15.91
N LEU A 335 0.38 -7.35 17.04
CA LEU A 335 1.03 -7.48 18.34
C LEU A 335 1.64 -6.17 18.87
N ILE A 336 1.32 -5.05 18.24
CA ILE A 336 1.82 -3.72 18.57
C ILE A 336 0.63 -2.80 18.83
N GLU A 337 0.61 -2.14 19.98
CA GLU A 337 -0.45 -1.21 20.35
C GLU A 337 -0.34 0.08 19.54
N PRO A 338 -1.35 0.46 18.75
CA PRO A 338 -1.35 1.71 17.99
C PRO A 338 -1.64 2.93 18.89
N CYS A 339 -1.52 4.14 18.31
CA CYS A 339 -2.06 5.35 18.97
C CYS A 339 -3.58 5.33 18.86
N PRO A 340 -4.34 5.37 19.98
CA PRO A 340 -5.80 5.36 19.94
C PRO A 340 -6.40 6.53 19.14
N ASN A 341 -5.70 7.67 19.09
CA ASN A 341 -6.15 8.86 18.37
C ASN A 341 -6.09 8.72 16.84
N ASP A 342 -5.44 7.66 16.32
CA ASP A 342 -5.43 7.38 14.89
C ASP A 342 -6.75 6.73 14.38
N TYR A 343 -7.71 6.47 15.24
CA TYR A 343 -8.95 5.73 14.96
C TYR A 343 -9.80 6.30 13.81
N LEU A 344 -9.72 7.61 13.53
CA LEU A 344 -10.36 8.22 12.35
C LEU A 344 -9.36 8.49 11.22
N ARG A 345 -8.09 8.74 11.58
CA ARG A 345 -7.05 9.06 10.62
C ARG A 345 -6.56 7.83 9.84
N ASP A 346 -6.55 6.66 10.47
CA ASP A 346 -6.14 5.38 9.85
C ASP A 346 -7.32 4.65 9.20
N VAL A 347 -8.11 5.40 8.45
CA VAL A 347 -9.28 4.90 7.71
C VAL A 347 -9.10 5.23 6.24
N ASP A 348 -9.34 4.27 5.37
CA ASP A 348 -9.33 4.49 3.94
C ASP A 348 -10.71 4.88 3.43
N GLU A 349 -10.75 5.90 2.59
CA GLU A 349 -12.00 6.27 1.94
C GLU A 349 -12.49 5.15 1.04
N GLY A 350 -13.80 4.89 1.10
CA GLY A 350 -14.42 3.91 0.21
C GLY A 350 -13.94 2.47 0.40
N PHE A 351 -13.49 2.11 1.58
CA PHE A 351 -12.91 0.79 1.86
C PHE A 351 -11.73 0.44 0.94
N TYR A 352 -10.89 1.41 0.58
CA TYR A 352 -9.75 1.18 -0.31
C TYR A 352 -8.77 0.12 0.23
N CYS A 353 -8.77 -0.13 1.54
CA CYS A 353 -8.07 -1.26 2.16
C CYS A 353 -8.42 -2.62 1.53
N THR A 354 -9.63 -2.78 0.99
CA THR A 354 -10.03 -3.99 0.26
C THR A 354 -9.26 -4.17 -1.04
N SER A 355 -8.97 -3.07 -1.73
CA SER A 355 -8.17 -3.10 -2.97
C SER A 355 -6.75 -3.55 -2.68
N TYR A 356 -6.12 -3.09 -1.59
CA TYR A 356 -4.79 -3.55 -1.18
C TYR A 356 -4.78 -5.03 -0.78
N LEU A 357 -5.74 -5.49 0.03
CA LEU A 357 -5.82 -6.91 0.42
C LEU A 357 -5.95 -7.82 -0.80
N ARG A 358 -6.84 -7.49 -1.71
CA ARG A 358 -7.03 -8.23 -2.97
C ARG A 358 -5.82 -8.12 -3.90
N ALA A 359 -5.16 -6.97 -3.92
CA ALA A 359 -3.97 -6.73 -4.72
C ALA A 359 -2.76 -7.57 -4.25
N TRP A 360 -2.56 -7.72 -2.94
CA TRP A 360 -1.52 -8.63 -2.41
C TRP A 360 -1.79 -10.08 -2.77
N ALA A 361 -3.05 -10.53 -2.64
CA ALA A 361 -3.43 -11.88 -3.08
C ALA A 361 -3.22 -12.07 -4.59
N PHE A 362 -3.62 -11.09 -5.41
CA PHE A 362 -3.44 -11.09 -6.85
C PHE A 362 -1.96 -11.12 -7.24
N GLU A 363 -1.13 -10.24 -6.66
CA GLU A 363 0.31 -10.20 -6.89
C GLU A 363 0.96 -11.54 -6.60
N SER A 364 0.70 -12.11 -5.42
CA SER A 364 1.25 -13.40 -4.98
C SER A 364 0.93 -14.52 -5.99
N GLN A 365 -0.34 -14.64 -6.37
CA GLN A 365 -0.79 -15.71 -7.27
C GLN A 365 -0.34 -15.50 -8.73
N ILE A 366 -0.30 -14.24 -9.23
CA ILE A 366 0.29 -13.93 -10.55
C ILE A 366 1.78 -14.22 -10.57
N ARG A 367 2.50 -13.84 -9.52
CA ARG A 367 3.94 -14.10 -9.42
C ARG A 367 4.22 -15.61 -9.36
N SER A 368 3.42 -16.37 -8.62
CA SER A 368 3.52 -17.84 -8.61
C SER A 368 3.34 -18.43 -10.02
N ALA A 369 2.34 -17.96 -10.78
CA ALA A 369 2.13 -18.40 -12.17
C ALA A 369 3.31 -18.01 -13.08
N LEU A 370 3.90 -16.82 -12.90
CA LEU A 370 5.09 -16.40 -13.65
C LEU A 370 6.32 -17.25 -13.29
N VAL A 371 6.52 -17.57 -12.01
CA VAL A 371 7.60 -18.44 -11.54
C VAL A 371 7.43 -19.86 -12.07
N GLU A 372 6.23 -20.42 -12.01
CA GLU A 372 5.94 -21.76 -12.54
C GLU A 372 6.22 -21.84 -14.06
N ARG A 373 5.82 -20.81 -14.81
CA ARG A 373 5.93 -20.82 -16.28
C ARG A 373 7.32 -20.45 -16.78
N PHE A 374 8.02 -19.52 -16.13
CA PHE A 374 9.26 -18.90 -16.63
C PHE A 374 10.46 -19.07 -15.68
N GLY A 375 10.27 -19.67 -14.51
CA GLY A 375 11.27 -19.83 -13.46
C GLY A 375 11.41 -18.61 -12.54
N PRO A 376 12.23 -18.72 -11.46
CA PRO A 376 12.37 -17.70 -10.42
C PRO A 376 12.93 -16.37 -10.94
N GLU A 377 13.59 -16.37 -12.09
CA GLU A 377 14.10 -15.18 -12.77
C GLU A 377 13.19 -14.73 -13.93
N TRP A 378 11.86 -14.93 -13.81
CA TRP A 378 10.87 -14.55 -14.82
C TRP A 378 11.05 -13.11 -15.34
N PHE A 379 11.49 -12.20 -14.49
CA PHE A 379 11.76 -10.79 -14.80
C PHE A 379 12.94 -10.57 -15.75
N LYS A 380 13.67 -11.64 -16.15
CA LYS A 380 14.70 -11.66 -17.19
C LYS A 380 14.22 -12.34 -18.49
N ARG A 381 12.93 -12.63 -18.62
CA ARG A 381 12.34 -13.34 -19.74
C ARG A 381 11.48 -12.43 -20.60
N LEU A 382 11.81 -12.37 -21.90
CA LEU A 382 11.02 -11.57 -22.85
C LEU A 382 9.58 -12.09 -22.96
N GLU A 383 9.40 -13.39 -22.90
CA GLU A 383 8.08 -14.05 -22.95
C GLU A 383 7.21 -13.71 -21.72
N ALA A 384 7.83 -13.51 -20.56
CA ALA A 384 7.09 -13.02 -19.38
C ALA A 384 6.64 -11.57 -19.58
N GLY A 385 7.49 -10.73 -20.16
CA GLY A 385 7.12 -9.37 -20.52
C GLY A 385 6.04 -9.29 -21.61
N GLU A 386 6.02 -10.24 -22.57
CA GLU A 386 4.93 -10.35 -23.56
C GLU A 386 3.60 -10.69 -22.88
N LEU A 387 3.60 -11.68 -21.99
CA LEU A 387 2.40 -12.04 -21.20
C LEU A 387 1.92 -10.85 -20.36
N LEU A 388 2.82 -10.14 -19.67
CA LEU A 388 2.43 -8.98 -18.87
C LEU A 388 1.78 -7.89 -19.73
N ARG A 389 2.35 -7.57 -20.91
CA ARG A 389 1.76 -6.59 -21.84
C ARG A 389 0.39 -7.03 -22.35
N GLU A 390 0.19 -8.33 -22.60
CA GLU A 390 -1.12 -8.87 -22.99
C GLU A 390 -2.14 -8.66 -21.87
N LEU A 391 -1.80 -8.98 -20.61
CA LEU A 391 -2.68 -8.77 -19.46
C LEU A 391 -2.95 -7.28 -19.21
N TRP A 392 -1.94 -6.41 -19.28
CA TRP A 392 -2.09 -4.97 -19.11
C TRP A 392 -2.95 -4.33 -20.20
N SER A 393 -2.97 -4.88 -21.41
CA SER A 393 -3.80 -4.38 -22.50
C SER A 393 -5.29 -4.44 -22.18
N GLN A 394 -5.69 -5.30 -21.26
CA GLN A 394 -7.07 -5.42 -20.76
C GLN A 394 -7.50 -4.21 -19.90
N GLY A 395 -6.54 -3.38 -19.47
CA GLY A 395 -6.81 -2.27 -18.54
C GLY A 395 -7.47 -2.79 -17.26
N GLN A 396 -8.59 -2.16 -16.91
CA GLN A 396 -9.43 -2.56 -15.77
C GLN A 396 -10.79 -3.15 -16.24
N ARG A 397 -10.83 -3.74 -17.43
CA ARG A 397 -12.02 -4.40 -17.98
C ARG A 397 -12.35 -5.69 -17.22
N LEU A 398 -11.32 -6.46 -16.90
CA LEU A 398 -11.40 -7.65 -16.06
C LEU A 398 -11.06 -7.25 -14.62
N ASN A 399 -11.77 -7.82 -13.66
CA ASN A 399 -11.39 -7.70 -12.27
C ASN A 399 -10.20 -8.62 -11.95
N ALA A 400 -9.66 -8.51 -10.74
CA ALA A 400 -8.47 -9.26 -10.34
C ALA A 400 -8.68 -10.80 -10.38
N ASP A 401 -9.87 -11.29 -10.00
CA ASP A 401 -10.22 -12.71 -10.08
C ASP A 401 -10.30 -13.20 -11.54
N GLU A 402 -10.86 -12.39 -12.44
CA GLU A 402 -10.96 -12.69 -13.86
C GLU A 402 -9.57 -12.71 -14.52
N LEU A 403 -8.70 -11.75 -14.21
CA LEU A 403 -7.32 -11.73 -14.71
C LEU A 403 -6.50 -12.92 -14.19
N LEU A 404 -6.71 -13.34 -12.95
CA LEU A 404 -6.04 -14.51 -12.41
C LEU A 404 -6.41 -15.77 -13.19
N ARG A 405 -7.67 -15.90 -13.65
CA ARG A 405 -8.11 -17.04 -14.48
C ARG A 405 -7.44 -17.06 -15.85
N GLU A 406 -7.09 -15.92 -16.42
CA GLU A 406 -6.34 -15.85 -17.71
C GLU A 406 -4.95 -16.52 -17.62
N VAL A 407 -4.38 -16.62 -16.43
CA VAL A 407 -3.08 -17.29 -16.20
C VAL A 407 -3.22 -18.68 -15.56
N GLY A 408 -4.45 -19.22 -15.47
CA GLY A 408 -4.71 -20.58 -14.97
C GLY A 408 -5.05 -20.66 -13.48
N GLY A 409 -5.15 -19.54 -12.79
CA GLY A 409 -5.61 -19.50 -11.40
C GLY A 409 -7.14 -19.63 -11.28
N SER A 410 -7.66 -19.66 -10.06
CA SER A 410 -9.10 -19.82 -9.79
C SER A 410 -9.71 -18.54 -9.18
N GLU A 411 -9.42 -18.28 -7.93
CA GLU A 411 -9.96 -17.17 -7.13
C GLU A 411 -8.85 -16.54 -6.29
N LEU A 412 -9.01 -15.27 -5.97
CA LEU A 412 -8.09 -14.59 -5.07
C LEU A 412 -8.16 -15.18 -3.66
N SER A 413 -7.01 -15.51 -3.09
CA SER A 413 -6.88 -16.18 -1.81
C SER A 413 -5.80 -15.56 -0.93
N LEU A 414 -6.20 -15.05 0.24
CA LEU A 414 -5.26 -14.65 1.28
C LEU A 414 -4.58 -15.87 1.91
N SER A 415 -5.20 -17.07 1.90
CA SER A 415 -4.55 -18.30 2.37
C SER A 415 -3.36 -18.66 1.48
N ALA A 416 -3.50 -18.58 0.15
CA ALA A 416 -2.37 -18.81 -0.76
C ALA A 416 -1.20 -17.83 -0.53
N LEU A 417 -1.51 -16.57 -0.21
CA LEU A 417 -0.50 -15.60 0.22
C LEU A 417 0.12 -15.98 1.57
N GLY A 418 -0.66 -16.53 2.50
CA GLY A 418 -0.18 -17.04 3.79
C GLY A 418 0.80 -18.18 3.63
N ASP A 419 0.51 -19.13 2.74
CA ASP A 419 1.39 -20.27 2.43
C ASP A 419 2.72 -19.81 1.82
N GLU A 420 2.68 -18.88 0.87
CA GLU A 420 3.89 -18.26 0.30
C GLU A 420 4.76 -17.58 1.37
N LEU A 421 4.13 -16.82 2.26
CA LEU A 421 4.86 -16.14 3.33
C LEU A 421 5.44 -17.13 4.35
N ALA A 422 4.76 -18.25 4.59
CA ALA A 422 5.29 -19.32 5.44
C ALA A 422 6.55 -19.94 4.82
N GLU A 423 6.53 -20.25 3.53
CA GLU A 423 7.71 -20.77 2.81
C GLU A 423 8.88 -19.78 2.82
N ALA A 424 8.62 -18.48 2.71
CA ALA A 424 9.66 -17.44 2.73
C ALA A 424 10.24 -17.16 4.11
N LEU A 425 9.54 -17.52 5.19
CA LEU A 425 9.92 -17.20 6.57
C LEU A 425 10.49 -18.40 7.35
N ASP A 426 10.27 -19.62 6.89
CA ASP A 426 10.85 -20.85 7.45
C ASP A 426 12.31 -21.04 7.02
#